data_fc7ac86e805e0121f58725b035be8d64
#
_entry.id   fc7ac86e805e0121f58725b035be8d64
#
_cell.length_a   1.000
_cell.length_b   1.000
_cell.length_c   1.000
_cell.angle_alpha   90.00
_cell.angle_beta   90.00
_cell.angle_gamma   90.00
#
_symmetry.space_group_name_H-M   'P 1'
#
loop_
_entity.id
_entity.type
_entity.pdbx_description
1 polymer ?
#
loop_
_entity_poly.entity_id
_entity_poly.type
_entity_poly.pdbx_seq_one_letter_code
_entity_poly.pdbx_strand_id
1 'polypeptide(L)'
;TDAIQYENDDVMREYYGDDYAIACCVSAMKIGKQMQFFGARCNLPKVLLLALNGGYDVKSDTHIGPQMGPCAGDILDYEKVMKRVDGYLNYLANLYVKTMNVIHYSHDIYAYERVEMSLHDSEVERMMAFGVAGLSVMADSLSAIKYAQVKPIRNEDGYIVGFETIGDFPKFGNDDDRVDEIAQMITHKTIKALRQTPCYRNATHTLSVLTITINVMYGLKTASTPDGRKSGQPFAPGANPMHNREKHGALASLNSISKLKYSDCRDGISNTFSITPN
;
A
#
# COMPACT_ATOMS: atom_id res chain seq x y z
N THR A 1 -0.12 -2.65 -24.86
CA THR A 1 0.07 -2.84 -23.40
C THR A 1 -1.24 -3.31 -22.78
N ASP A 2 -2.35 -2.65 -23.05
CA ASP A 2 -3.66 -2.96 -22.48
C ASP A 2 -4.17 -4.31 -22.97
N ALA A 3 -3.94 -4.67 -24.25
CA ALA A 3 -4.31 -5.96 -24.79
C ALA A 3 -3.58 -7.11 -24.10
N ILE A 4 -2.30 -6.96 -23.78
CA ILE A 4 -1.53 -7.99 -23.07
C ILE A 4 -2.08 -8.17 -21.65
N GLN A 5 -2.40 -7.08 -20.95
CA GLN A 5 -2.99 -7.14 -19.62
C GLN A 5 -4.36 -7.85 -19.66
N TYR A 6 -5.21 -7.50 -20.60
CA TYR A 6 -6.53 -8.10 -20.80
C TYR A 6 -6.43 -9.60 -21.13
N GLU A 7 -5.57 -9.99 -22.07
CA GLU A 7 -5.42 -11.38 -22.52
C GLU A 7 -4.92 -12.34 -21.44
N ASN A 8 -4.15 -11.83 -20.47
CA ASN A 8 -3.48 -12.66 -19.48
C ASN A 8 -4.06 -12.59 -18.07
N ASP A 9 -5.20 -11.92 -17.88
CA ASP A 9 -5.81 -11.77 -16.56
C ASP A 9 -7.31 -12.11 -16.60
N ASP A 10 -7.65 -13.32 -16.14
CA ASP A 10 -9.04 -13.78 -16.06
C ASP A 10 -9.89 -12.90 -15.13
N VAL A 11 -9.29 -12.32 -14.09
CA VAL A 11 -9.98 -11.39 -13.17
C VAL A 11 -10.35 -10.10 -13.90
N MET A 12 -9.48 -9.61 -14.79
CA MET A 12 -9.79 -8.46 -15.63
C MET A 12 -10.98 -8.75 -16.57
N ARG A 13 -11.01 -9.92 -17.18
CA ARG A 13 -12.12 -10.35 -18.04
C ARG A 13 -13.42 -10.49 -17.27
N GLU A 14 -13.37 -11.06 -16.06
CA GLU A 14 -14.54 -11.21 -15.20
C GLU A 14 -15.16 -9.85 -14.84
N TYR A 15 -14.32 -8.86 -14.43
CA TYR A 15 -14.81 -7.56 -13.98
C TYR A 15 -15.16 -6.61 -15.12
N TYR A 16 -14.42 -6.61 -16.22
CA TYR A 16 -14.51 -5.57 -17.23
C TYR A 16 -15.05 -6.05 -18.58
N GLY A 17 -15.04 -7.35 -18.86
CA GLY A 17 -15.46 -7.88 -20.16
C GLY A 17 -14.58 -7.37 -21.30
N ASP A 18 -15.16 -7.13 -22.46
CA ASP A 18 -14.45 -6.70 -23.67
C ASP A 18 -14.45 -5.17 -23.88
N ASP A 19 -15.15 -4.42 -23.03
CA ASP A 19 -15.36 -2.98 -23.16
C ASP A 19 -14.70 -2.23 -22.00
N TYR A 20 -13.37 -2.12 -22.02
CA TYR A 20 -12.64 -1.40 -21.02
C TYR A 20 -11.46 -0.62 -21.59
N ALA A 21 -11.00 0.37 -20.84
CA ALA A 21 -9.75 1.08 -21.10
C ALA A 21 -8.94 1.22 -19.79
N ILE A 22 -7.65 1.44 -19.94
CA ILE A 22 -6.78 1.76 -18.81
C ILE A 22 -6.83 3.28 -18.59
N ALA A 23 -7.45 3.67 -17.49
CA ALA A 23 -7.41 5.05 -17.03
C ALA A 23 -6.10 5.31 -16.29
N CYS A 24 -5.53 6.49 -16.48
CA CYS A 24 -4.26 6.90 -15.89
C CYS A 24 -3.13 5.92 -16.26
N CYS A 25 -2.61 5.14 -15.29
CA CYS A 25 -1.41 4.31 -15.48
C CYS A 25 -1.72 2.81 -15.48
N VAL A 26 -2.66 2.35 -14.67
CA VAL A 26 -2.96 0.91 -14.49
C VAL A 26 -4.43 0.63 -14.13
N SER A 27 -5.26 1.64 -13.93
CA SER A 27 -6.64 1.47 -13.47
C SER A 27 -7.54 1.09 -14.65
N ALA A 28 -8.10 -0.11 -14.63
CA ALA A 28 -9.05 -0.53 -15.64
C ALA A 28 -10.46 -0.01 -15.32
N MET A 29 -11.18 0.48 -16.34
CA MET A 29 -12.56 0.95 -16.24
C MET A 29 -13.35 0.66 -17.51
N LYS A 30 -14.63 0.36 -17.35
CA LYS A 30 -15.58 0.31 -18.48
C LYS A 30 -15.87 1.72 -18.96
N ILE A 31 -15.68 1.95 -20.26
CA ILE A 31 -15.83 3.27 -20.88
C ILE A 31 -17.30 3.72 -20.77
N GLY A 32 -17.52 4.93 -20.26
CA GLY A 32 -18.84 5.53 -20.11
C GLY A 32 -19.72 4.90 -19.02
N LYS A 33 -19.32 3.79 -18.39
CA LYS A 33 -20.12 3.04 -17.40
C LYS A 33 -19.54 3.06 -16.00
N GLN A 34 -18.27 3.40 -15.87
CA GLN A 34 -17.59 3.48 -14.60
C GLN A 34 -16.88 4.82 -14.46
N MET A 35 -16.86 5.36 -13.26
CA MET A 35 -16.02 6.50 -12.91
C MET A 35 -15.26 6.21 -11.62
N GLN A 36 -14.13 6.87 -11.44
CA GLN A 36 -13.25 6.63 -10.31
C GLN A 36 -12.94 7.92 -9.57
N PHE A 37 -13.19 7.90 -8.26
CA PHE A 37 -12.69 8.91 -7.34
C PHE A 37 -11.27 8.57 -6.91
N PHE A 38 -10.37 9.53 -6.94
CA PHE A 38 -8.99 9.40 -6.51
C PHE A 38 -8.51 10.69 -5.84
N GLY A 39 -7.75 10.62 -4.75
CA GLY A 39 -7.36 11.85 -4.06
C GLY A 39 -6.16 11.76 -3.12
N ALA A 40 -5.88 10.60 -2.54
CA ALA A 40 -4.82 10.46 -1.53
C ALA A 40 -4.18 9.06 -1.56
N ARG A 41 -3.06 8.90 -0.85
CA ARG A 41 -2.36 7.62 -0.68
C ARG A 41 -1.96 7.39 0.76
N CYS A 42 -1.97 6.13 1.19
CA CYS A 42 -1.55 5.71 2.53
C CYS A 42 -0.10 5.22 2.52
N ASN A 43 0.69 5.66 3.48
CA ASN A 43 2.07 5.22 3.71
C ASN A 43 2.06 4.00 4.63
N LEU A 44 2.16 2.79 4.08
CA LEU A 44 2.10 1.53 4.85
C LEU A 44 3.25 1.39 5.88
N PRO A 45 4.53 1.66 5.54
CA PRO A 45 5.60 1.63 6.54
C PRO A 45 5.37 2.57 7.73
N LYS A 46 4.74 3.73 7.50
CA LYS A 46 4.39 4.62 8.60
C LYS A 46 3.30 4.04 9.50
N VAL A 47 2.37 3.27 8.96
CA VAL A 47 1.39 2.50 9.77
C VAL A 47 2.11 1.56 10.74
N LEU A 48 3.10 0.81 10.26
CA LEU A 48 3.92 -0.07 11.10
C LEU A 48 4.65 0.72 12.19
N LEU A 49 5.31 1.82 11.84
CA LEU A 49 6.06 2.62 12.81
C LEU A 49 5.16 3.26 13.88
N LEU A 50 3.98 3.75 13.49
CA LEU A 50 2.96 4.23 14.42
C LEU A 50 2.46 3.10 15.35
N ALA A 51 2.22 1.91 14.81
CA ALA A 51 1.84 0.75 15.60
C ALA A 51 2.93 0.36 16.61
N LEU A 52 4.21 0.40 16.21
CA LEU A 52 5.34 0.10 17.09
C LEU A 52 5.53 1.15 18.19
N ASN A 53 5.29 2.44 17.88
CA ASN A 53 5.46 3.56 18.80
C ASN A 53 4.17 4.01 19.50
N GLY A 54 3.07 3.24 19.38
CA GLY A 54 1.83 3.57 20.06
C GLY A 54 1.21 4.90 19.63
N GLY A 55 1.35 5.24 18.34
CA GLY A 55 0.83 6.45 17.73
C GLY A 55 1.80 7.62 17.64
N TYR A 56 2.98 7.51 18.25
CA TYR A 56 3.98 8.57 18.15
C TYR A 56 4.79 8.47 16.86
N ASP A 57 4.80 9.55 16.09
CA ASP A 57 5.61 9.69 14.88
C ASP A 57 6.90 10.46 15.16
N VAL A 58 8.01 9.76 15.23
CA VAL A 58 9.33 10.33 15.52
C VAL A 58 9.84 11.31 14.44
N LYS A 59 9.22 11.35 13.25
CA LYS A 59 9.62 12.29 12.17
C LYS A 59 8.93 13.64 12.30
N SER A 60 7.71 13.69 12.81
CA SER A 60 6.93 14.93 12.98
C SER A 60 6.80 15.35 14.44
N ASP A 61 7.34 14.56 15.37
CA ASP A 61 7.26 14.78 16.81
C ASP A 61 5.82 14.97 17.29
N THR A 62 4.92 14.09 16.82
CA THR A 62 3.48 14.21 17.11
C THR A 62 2.84 12.85 17.33
N HIS A 63 1.77 12.82 18.11
CA HIS A 63 0.89 11.66 18.21
C HIS A 63 -0.16 11.67 17.10
N ILE A 64 -0.26 10.55 16.39
CA ILE A 64 -1.22 10.33 15.30
C ILE A 64 -2.04 9.08 15.61
N GLY A 65 -3.33 9.26 15.89
CA GLY A 65 -4.25 8.17 16.17
C GLY A 65 -4.31 7.74 17.62
N PRO A 66 -4.75 6.48 17.89
CA PRO A 66 -4.88 5.97 19.23
C PRO A 66 -3.54 6.00 19.99
N GLN A 67 -3.56 6.55 21.19
CA GLN A 67 -2.37 6.61 22.03
C GLN A 67 -2.23 5.31 22.84
N MET A 68 -1.13 4.63 22.63
CA MET A 68 -0.70 3.47 23.40
C MET A 68 0.79 3.65 23.73
N GLY A 69 1.32 2.97 24.73
CA GLY A 69 2.77 2.94 24.94
C GLY A 69 3.50 2.28 23.75
N PRO A 70 4.79 2.59 23.53
CA PRO A 70 5.59 1.91 22.51
C PRO A 70 5.63 0.39 22.74
N CYS A 71 5.90 -0.38 21.68
CA CYS A 71 6.01 -1.82 21.77
C CYS A 71 7.12 -2.20 22.73
N ALA A 72 6.83 -3.00 23.75
CA ALA A 72 7.78 -3.41 24.78
C ALA A 72 8.68 -4.57 24.32
N GLY A 73 9.81 -4.78 25.00
CA GLY A 73 10.74 -5.87 24.82
C GLY A 73 12.00 -5.47 24.05
N ASP A 74 13.04 -6.30 24.22
CA ASP A 74 14.36 -6.10 23.58
C ASP A 74 14.40 -6.67 22.15
N ILE A 75 13.47 -7.56 21.83
CA ILE A 75 13.27 -8.14 20.49
C ILE A 75 11.79 -8.00 20.15
N LEU A 76 11.48 -7.58 18.92
CA LEU A 76 10.11 -7.47 18.44
C LEU A 76 9.50 -8.87 18.23
N ASP A 77 8.33 -9.09 18.81
CA ASP A 77 7.53 -10.30 18.65
C ASP A 77 6.51 -10.09 17.51
N TYR A 78 6.53 -10.98 16.52
CA TYR A 78 5.71 -10.84 15.31
C TYR A 78 4.21 -10.78 15.60
N GLU A 79 3.68 -11.66 16.45
CA GLU A 79 2.25 -11.72 16.73
C GLU A 79 1.77 -10.49 17.51
N LYS A 80 2.57 -10.01 18.45
CA LYS A 80 2.29 -8.77 19.18
C LYS A 80 2.30 -7.55 18.24
N VAL A 81 3.29 -7.49 17.33
CA VAL A 81 3.38 -6.42 16.33
C VAL A 81 2.18 -6.47 15.39
N MET A 82 1.82 -7.65 14.87
CA MET A 82 0.67 -7.79 13.97
C MET A 82 -0.64 -7.37 14.60
N LYS A 83 -0.88 -7.72 15.86
CA LYS A 83 -2.07 -7.27 16.60
C LYS A 83 -2.16 -5.75 16.68
N ARG A 84 -1.02 -5.07 16.88
CA ARG A 84 -0.97 -3.59 16.91
C ARG A 84 -1.16 -3.01 15.51
N VAL A 85 -0.52 -3.59 14.50
CA VAL A 85 -0.67 -3.19 13.10
C VAL A 85 -2.13 -3.28 12.66
N ASP A 86 -2.84 -4.36 13.00
CA ASP A 86 -4.26 -4.52 12.68
C ASP A 86 -5.12 -3.39 13.30
N GLY A 87 -4.85 -3.03 14.55
CA GLY A 87 -5.54 -1.91 15.21
C GLY A 87 -5.30 -0.57 14.52
N TYR A 88 -4.03 -0.25 14.19
CA TYR A 88 -3.69 0.99 13.50
C TYR A 88 -4.17 1.01 12.05
N LEU A 89 -4.12 -0.13 11.36
CA LEU A 89 -4.63 -0.24 9.99
C LEU A 89 -6.14 0.03 9.94
N ASN A 90 -6.92 -0.52 10.87
CA ASN A 90 -8.36 -0.26 10.96
C ASN A 90 -8.65 1.23 11.27
N TYR A 91 -7.92 1.82 12.21
CA TYR A 91 -8.05 3.25 12.51
C TYR A 91 -7.77 4.12 11.29
N LEU A 92 -6.62 3.89 10.63
CA LEU A 92 -6.20 4.66 9.47
C LEU A 92 -7.08 4.41 8.24
N ALA A 93 -7.58 3.20 8.04
CA ALA A 93 -8.54 2.91 6.98
C ALA A 93 -9.83 3.71 7.15
N ASN A 94 -10.37 3.79 8.38
CA ASN A 94 -11.54 4.61 8.67
C ASN A 94 -11.27 6.11 8.41
N LEU A 95 -10.14 6.62 8.89
CA LEU A 95 -9.73 8.01 8.65
C LEU A 95 -9.54 8.28 7.16
N TYR A 96 -8.92 7.34 6.43
CA TYR A 96 -8.65 7.47 5.00
C TYR A 96 -9.94 7.55 4.20
N VAL A 97 -10.90 6.64 4.44
CA VAL A 97 -12.21 6.68 3.75
C VAL A 97 -12.95 7.98 4.06
N LYS A 98 -12.98 8.42 5.32
CA LYS A 98 -13.61 9.70 5.70
C LYS A 98 -12.95 10.90 5.04
N THR A 99 -11.61 10.90 4.95
CA THR A 99 -10.86 11.97 4.26
C THR A 99 -11.21 12.01 2.77
N MET A 100 -11.23 10.84 2.10
CA MET A 100 -11.62 10.74 0.70
C MET A 100 -13.06 11.21 0.47
N ASN A 101 -13.99 10.84 1.36
CA ASN A 101 -15.37 11.30 1.31
C ASN A 101 -15.48 12.83 1.39
N VAL A 102 -14.72 13.45 2.30
CA VAL A 102 -14.69 14.92 2.43
C VAL A 102 -14.09 15.59 1.19
N ILE A 103 -12.99 15.04 0.64
CA ILE A 103 -12.36 15.57 -0.57
C ILE A 103 -13.38 15.58 -1.72
N HIS A 104 -14.03 14.45 -1.99
CA HIS A 104 -14.95 14.33 -3.12
C HIS A 104 -16.25 15.09 -2.90
N TYR A 105 -16.78 15.14 -1.69
CA TYR A 105 -17.88 16.02 -1.34
C TYR A 105 -17.53 17.50 -1.61
N SER A 106 -16.33 17.94 -1.21
CA SER A 106 -15.88 19.31 -1.42
C SER A 106 -15.73 19.66 -2.91
N HIS A 107 -15.26 18.73 -3.73
CA HIS A 107 -15.21 18.91 -5.18
C HIS A 107 -16.63 18.99 -5.78
N ASP A 108 -17.52 18.15 -5.31
CA ASP A 108 -18.88 18.04 -5.86
C ASP A 108 -19.77 19.25 -5.55
N ILE A 109 -19.49 20.01 -4.48
CA ILE A 109 -20.11 21.33 -4.23
C ILE A 109 -19.94 22.26 -5.45
N TYR A 110 -18.82 22.14 -6.19
CA TYR A 110 -18.54 22.91 -7.39
C TYR A 110 -18.97 22.18 -8.67
N ALA A 111 -19.85 21.20 -8.57
CA ALA A 111 -20.36 20.39 -9.68
C ALA A 111 -19.28 19.61 -10.45
N TYR A 112 -18.16 19.26 -9.80
CA TYR A 112 -17.06 18.53 -10.44
C TYR A 112 -17.51 17.19 -11.02
N GLU A 113 -18.15 16.33 -10.24
CA GLU A 113 -18.68 15.06 -10.74
C GLU A 113 -19.66 15.26 -11.90
N ARG A 114 -20.53 16.26 -11.82
CA ARG A 114 -21.53 16.54 -12.87
C ARG A 114 -20.87 16.84 -14.22
N VAL A 115 -19.73 17.52 -14.22
CA VAL A 115 -18.97 17.80 -15.43
C VAL A 115 -18.30 16.52 -15.95
N GLU A 116 -17.66 15.76 -15.06
CA GLU A 116 -17.02 14.48 -15.41
C GLU A 116 -18.00 13.47 -15.98
N MET A 117 -19.24 13.46 -15.48
CA MET A 117 -20.29 12.54 -15.90
C MET A 117 -20.98 12.91 -17.21
N SER A 118 -20.62 14.01 -17.86
CA SER A 118 -21.29 14.51 -19.08
C SER A 118 -21.20 13.54 -20.27
N LEU A 119 -20.23 12.66 -20.29
CA LEU A 119 -20.02 11.65 -21.35
C LEU A 119 -20.30 10.22 -20.88
N HIS A 120 -20.94 10.05 -19.73
CA HIS A 120 -21.27 8.74 -19.18
C HIS A 120 -22.71 8.35 -19.48
N ASP A 121 -23.00 7.07 -19.34
CA ASP A 121 -24.35 6.52 -19.39
C ASP A 121 -25.21 7.02 -18.21
N SER A 122 -26.51 6.76 -18.27
CA SER A 122 -27.44 7.15 -17.20
C SER A 122 -27.17 6.41 -15.86
N GLU A 123 -26.67 5.18 -15.94
CA GLU A 123 -26.30 4.36 -14.80
C GLU A 123 -24.79 4.15 -14.79
N VAL A 124 -24.12 4.69 -13.77
CA VAL A 124 -22.67 4.64 -13.63
C VAL A 124 -22.25 4.02 -12.31
N GLU A 125 -21.40 2.99 -12.38
CA GLU A 125 -20.73 2.44 -11.21
C GLU A 125 -19.62 3.40 -10.78
N ARG A 126 -19.73 3.88 -9.55
CA ARG A 126 -18.69 4.73 -8.93
C ARG A 126 -17.70 3.87 -8.17
N MET A 127 -16.43 4.13 -8.39
CA MET A 127 -15.33 3.52 -7.66
C MET A 127 -14.56 4.59 -6.88
N MET A 128 -14.07 4.25 -5.69
CA MET A 128 -13.16 5.10 -4.93
C MET A 128 -11.84 4.36 -4.76
N ALA A 129 -10.80 4.93 -5.34
CA ALA A 129 -9.48 4.35 -5.38
C ALA A 129 -8.66 4.75 -4.16
N PHE A 130 -8.18 3.76 -3.42
CA PHE A 130 -7.34 3.91 -2.26
C PHE A 130 -5.92 3.46 -2.59
N GLY A 131 -5.02 4.40 -2.86
CA GLY A 131 -3.62 4.11 -3.15
C GLY A 131 -2.81 3.82 -1.88
N VAL A 132 -1.87 2.89 -1.98
CA VAL A 132 -0.88 2.62 -0.94
C VAL A 132 0.54 2.78 -1.47
N ALA A 133 1.46 3.15 -0.57
CA ALA A 133 2.89 3.30 -0.87
C ALA A 133 3.71 2.46 0.09
N GLY A 134 4.85 1.93 -0.41
CA GLY A 134 5.84 1.22 0.40
C GLY A 134 5.44 -0.22 0.76
N LEU A 135 4.69 -0.91 -0.11
CA LEU A 135 4.30 -2.31 0.11
C LEU A 135 5.51 -3.21 0.38
N SER A 136 6.55 -3.14 -0.45
CA SER A 136 7.76 -3.95 -0.28
C SER A 136 8.50 -3.66 1.02
N VAL A 137 8.58 -2.38 1.43
CA VAL A 137 9.18 -2.00 2.73
C VAL A 137 8.39 -2.56 3.90
N MET A 138 7.06 -2.53 3.82
CA MET A 138 6.19 -3.10 4.85
C MET A 138 6.32 -4.61 4.92
N ALA A 139 6.31 -5.29 3.76
CA ALA A 139 6.46 -6.74 3.67
C ALA A 139 7.83 -7.20 4.19
N ASP A 140 8.91 -6.57 3.75
CA ASP A 140 10.28 -6.86 4.21
C ASP A 140 10.45 -6.59 5.70
N SER A 141 9.85 -5.53 6.23
CA SER A 141 9.91 -5.20 7.66
C SER A 141 9.20 -6.24 8.51
N LEU A 142 8.02 -6.70 8.10
CA LEU A 142 7.29 -7.76 8.80
C LEU A 142 8.00 -9.12 8.63
N SER A 143 8.60 -9.37 7.48
CA SER A 143 9.46 -10.55 7.24
C SER A 143 10.67 -10.55 8.18
N ALA A 144 11.35 -9.41 8.32
CA ALA A 144 12.46 -9.27 9.26
C ALA A 144 12.03 -9.56 10.71
N ILE A 145 10.91 -9.01 11.15
CA ILE A 145 10.37 -9.27 12.50
C ILE A 145 10.00 -10.74 12.70
N LYS A 146 9.52 -11.42 11.63
CA LYS A 146 9.08 -12.83 11.71
C LYS A 146 10.22 -13.83 11.66
N TYR A 147 11.26 -13.58 10.85
CA TYR A 147 12.28 -14.57 10.50
C TYR A 147 13.70 -14.22 11.00
N ALA A 148 13.93 -12.98 11.45
CA ALA A 148 15.19 -12.53 12.04
C ALA A 148 14.96 -12.03 13.47
N GLN A 149 16.03 -11.54 14.13
CA GLN A 149 15.93 -10.87 15.41
C GLN A 149 16.00 -9.37 15.18
N VAL A 150 14.90 -8.67 15.42
CA VAL A 150 14.83 -7.22 15.31
C VAL A 150 14.82 -6.59 16.70
N LYS A 151 15.90 -5.89 17.03
CA LYS A 151 16.05 -5.13 18.27
C LYS A 151 15.68 -3.67 18.03
N PRO A 152 14.71 -3.12 18.75
CA PRO A 152 14.38 -1.70 18.67
C PRO A 152 15.44 -0.86 19.37
N ILE A 153 15.92 0.19 18.71
CA ILE A 153 16.77 1.23 19.30
C ILE A 153 15.85 2.34 19.79
N ARG A 154 15.93 2.66 21.08
CA ARG A 154 15.03 3.62 21.74
C ARG A 154 15.74 4.91 22.11
N ASN A 155 14.98 6.01 22.10
CA ASN A 155 15.43 7.28 22.70
C ASN A 155 15.18 7.28 24.22
N GLU A 156 15.52 8.41 24.88
CA GLU A 156 15.35 8.60 26.32
C GLU A 156 13.90 8.47 26.80
N ASP A 157 12.93 8.82 25.95
CA ASP A 157 11.50 8.70 26.23
C ASP A 157 10.93 7.29 25.96
N GLY A 158 11.78 6.33 25.52
CA GLY A 158 11.42 4.96 25.22
C GLY A 158 10.82 4.72 23.83
N TYR A 159 10.69 5.75 23.00
CA TYR A 159 10.21 5.59 21.61
C TYR A 159 11.29 4.97 20.72
N ILE A 160 10.83 4.13 19.79
CA ILE A 160 11.69 3.43 18.83
C ILE A 160 12.10 4.41 17.73
N VAL A 161 13.38 4.71 17.63
CA VAL A 161 13.97 5.62 16.64
C VAL A 161 14.78 4.90 15.58
N GLY A 162 15.07 3.61 15.77
CA GLY A 162 15.83 2.79 14.84
C GLY A 162 15.71 1.30 15.16
N PHE A 163 16.38 0.49 14.35
CA PHE A 163 16.38 -0.97 14.48
C PHE A 163 17.78 -1.54 14.21
N GLU A 164 18.15 -2.55 14.98
CA GLU A 164 19.24 -3.48 14.69
C GLU A 164 18.60 -4.82 14.29
N THR A 165 18.84 -5.26 13.05
CA THR A 165 18.31 -6.53 12.54
C THR A 165 19.44 -7.53 12.40
N ILE A 166 19.37 -8.63 13.14
CA ILE A 166 20.39 -9.67 13.22
C ILE A 166 19.82 -10.96 12.61
N GLY A 167 20.54 -11.52 11.66
CA GLY A 167 20.13 -12.69 10.88
C GLY A 167 19.60 -12.31 9.51
N ASP A 168 19.36 -13.32 8.67
CA ASP A 168 18.79 -13.15 7.34
C ASP A 168 17.28 -13.42 7.37
N PHE A 169 16.55 -12.83 6.43
CA PHE A 169 15.11 -12.97 6.28
C PHE A 169 14.72 -12.91 4.81
N PRO A 170 13.58 -13.53 4.42
CA PRO A 170 13.05 -13.44 3.07
C PRO A 170 12.76 -12.00 2.67
N LYS A 171 13.18 -11.62 1.46
CA LYS A 171 12.97 -10.27 0.91
C LYS A 171 12.08 -10.34 -0.32
N PHE A 172 11.10 -9.47 -0.40
CA PHE A 172 10.14 -9.38 -1.49
C PHE A 172 10.86 -9.16 -2.84
N GLY A 173 10.36 -9.83 -3.88
CA GLY A 173 10.94 -9.77 -5.22
C GLY A 173 11.92 -10.91 -5.52
N ASN A 174 11.93 -11.99 -4.74
CA ASN A 174 12.79 -13.15 -4.93
C ASN A 174 12.03 -14.47 -5.13
N ASP A 175 10.73 -14.41 -5.41
CA ASP A 175 9.84 -15.57 -5.56
C ASP A 175 9.84 -16.48 -4.31
N ASP A 176 9.85 -15.86 -3.14
CA ASP A 176 9.84 -16.55 -1.85
C ASP A 176 8.46 -16.37 -1.20
N ASP A 177 7.70 -17.47 -1.15
CA ASP A 177 6.32 -17.46 -0.64
C ASP A 177 6.21 -16.94 0.79
N ARG A 178 7.24 -17.10 1.61
CA ARG A 178 7.24 -16.63 3.01
C ARG A 178 7.03 -15.12 3.13
N VAL A 179 7.59 -14.31 2.22
CA VAL A 179 7.42 -12.85 2.21
C VAL A 179 6.34 -12.42 1.23
N ASP A 180 6.14 -13.16 0.14
CA ASP A 180 5.11 -12.87 -0.85
C ASP A 180 3.71 -13.00 -0.23
N GLU A 181 3.47 -14.01 0.61
CA GLU A 181 2.25 -14.17 1.42
C GLU A 181 2.05 -13.01 2.41
N ILE A 182 3.12 -12.45 2.97
CA ILE A 182 3.03 -11.26 3.82
C ILE A 182 2.54 -10.06 3.00
N ALA A 183 3.07 -9.86 1.80
CA ALA A 183 2.62 -8.78 0.90
C ALA A 183 1.13 -8.94 0.51
N GLN A 184 0.70 -10.15 0.16
CA GLN A 184 -0.71 -10.46 -0.10
C GLN A 184 -1.59 -10.21 1.14
N MET A 185 -1.16 -10.64 2.31
CA MET A 185 -1.87 -10.41 3.57
C MET A 185 -2.05 -8.92 3.85
N ILE A 186 -1.03 -8.09 3.62
CA ILE A 186 -1.10 -6.64 3.83
C ILE A 186 -2.15 -6.02 2.90
N THR A 187 -2.13 -6.32 1.61
CA THR A 187 -3.11 -5.79 0.65
C THR A 187 -4.52 -6.25 1.00
N HIS A 188 -4.71 -7.53 1.31
CA HIS A 188 -6.00 -8.08 1.72
C HIS A 188 -6.56 -7.42 3.00
N LYS A 189 -5.74 -7.29 4.05
CA LYS A 189 -6.14 -6.62 5.30
C LYS A 189 -6.48 -5.16 5.06
N THR A 190 -5.73 -4.47 4.20
CA THR A 190 -5.96 -3.07 3.87
C THR A 190 -7.32 -2.87 3.20
N ILE A 191 -7.62 -3.59 2.12
CA ILE A 191 -8.91 -3.44 1.44
C ILE A 191 -10.09 -3.88 2.33
N LYS A 192 -9.91 -4.93 3.13
CA LYS A 192 -10.92 -5.37 4.09
C LYS A 192 -11.22 -4.31 5.15
N ALA A 193 -10.19 -3.62 5.66
CA ALA A 193 -10.37 -2.54 6.62
C ALA A 193 -11.07 -1.32 5.99
N LEU A 194 -10.70 -0.95 4.77
CA LEU A 194 -11.33 0.15 4.03
C LEU A 194 -12.83 -0.08 3.81
N ARG A 195 -13.22 -1.30 3.45
CA ARG A 195 -14.63 -1.69 3.21
C ARG A 195 -15.54 -1.62 4.44
N GLN A 196 -15.00 -1.40 5.63
CA GLN A 196 -15.82 -1.24 6.85
C GLN A 196 -16.51 0.14 6.94
N THR A 197 -16.05 1.12 6.18
CA THR A 197 -16.60 2.48 6.18
C THR A 197 -17.19 2.79 4.81
N PRO A 198 -18.46 3.24 4.70
CA PRO A 198 -19.07 3.51 3.40
C PRO A 198 -18.40 4.70 2.69
N CYS A 199 -18.27 4.60 1.37
CA CYS A 199 -17.76 5.66 0.52
C CYS A 199 -18.86 6.66 0.09
N TYR A 200 -18.42 7.88 -0.21
CA TYR A 200 -19.25 8.92 -0.80
C TYR A 200 -19.97 8.40 -2.05
N ARG A 201 -21.27 8.73 -2.20
CA ARG A 201 -22.15 8.27 -3.29
C ARG A 201 -22.17 6.76 -3.49
N ASN A 202 -22.01 5.98 -2.44
CA ASN A 202 -21.98 4.52 -2.47
C ASN A 202 -20.92 3.95 -3.43
N ALA A 203 -19.79 4.67 -3.61
CA ALA A 203 -18.72 4.19 -4.47
C ALA A 203 -18.11 2.87 -3.95
N THR A 204 -17.78 1.98 -4.86
CA THR A 204 -17.10 0.72 -4.56
C THR A 204 -15.63 0.98 -4.19
N HIS A 205 -15.17 0.41 -3.08
CA HIS A 205 -13.76 0.53 -2.67
C HIS A 205 -12.87 -0.28 -3.61
N THR A 206 -11.84 0.37 -4.14
CA THR A 206 -10.76 -0.27 -4.88
C THR A 206 -9.42 0.10 -4.26
N LEU A 207 -8.45 -0.82 -4.30
CA LEU A 207 -7.09 -0.59 -3.80
C LEU A 207 -6.13 -0.53 -4.98
N SER A 208 -5.12 0.35 -4.89
CA SER A 208 -4.01 0.38 -5.84
C SER A 208 -2.65 0.31 -5.16
N VAL A 209 -1.74 -0.43 -5.79
CA VAL A 209 -0.32 -0.43 -5.47
C VAL A 209 0.40 0.30 -6.62
N LEU A 210 0.17 1.60 -6.71
CA LEU A 210 0.47 2.41 -7.90
C LEU A 210 1.45 3.57 -7.65
N THR A 211 1.92 3.80 -6.43
CA THR A 211 2.74 4.97 -6.13
C THR A 211 4.06 4.94 -6.90
N ILE A 212 4.19 5.73 -7.97
CA ILE A 212 5.36 5.73 -8.87
C ILE A 212 6.27 6.93 -8.61
N THR A 213 5.74 8.15 -8.46
CA THR A 213 6.52 9.39 -8.57
C THR A 213 6.91 10.06 -7.25
N ILE A 214 6.17 9.87 -6.17
CA ILE A 214 6.40 10.58 -4.89
C ILE A 214 7.04 9.71 -3.80
N ASN A 215 7.69 8.62 -4.19
CA ASN A 215 8.34 7.68 -3.28
C ASN A 215 9.48 8.31 -2.48
N VAL A 216 10.17 9.30 -3.04
CA VAL A 216 11.17 10.11 -2.34
C VAL A 216 10.55 10.84 -1.16
N MET A 217 9.40 11.50 -1.36
CA MET A 217 8.70 12.23 -0.29
C MET A 217 8.17 11.30 0.80
N TYR A 218 7.64 10.12 0.44
CA TYR A 218 7.25 9.11 1.43
C TYR A 218 8.45 8.64 2.24
N GLY A 219 9.58 8.37 1.58
CA GLY A 219 10.84 8.01 2.25
C GLY A 219 11.32 9.09 3.21
N LEU A 220 11.34 10.36 2.78
CA LEU A 220 11.74 11.50 3.60
C LEU A 220 10.88 11.66 4.87
N LYS A 221 9.60 11.36 4.77
CA LYS A 221 8.64 11.43 5.90
C LYS A 221 8.58 10.16 6.76
N THR A 222 9.42 9.16 6.47
CA THR A 222 9.40 7.87 7.17
C THR A 222 10.75 7.61 7.85
N ALA A 223 10.71 7.31 9.15
CA ALA A 223 11.89 6.94 9.92
C ALA A 223 12.47 5.60 9.46
N SER A 224 13.57 5.15 10.05
CA SER A 224 14.18 3.83 9.76
C SER A 224 13.16 2.71 9.99
N THR A 225 13.27 1.63 9.23
CA THR A 225 12.34 0.49 9.26
C THR A 225 13.06 -0.82 9.57
N PRO A 226 12.37 -1.82 10.13
CA PRO A 226 12.96 -3.10 10.56
C PRO A 226 13.72 -3.88 9.47
N ASP A 227 13.36 -3.69 8.21
CA ASP A 227 14.04 -4.30 7.05
C ASP A 227 15.45 -3.73 6.77
N GLY A 228 15.89 -2.74 7.55
CA GLY A 228 17.18 -2.07 7.42
C GLY A 228 17.19 -0.81 6.54
N ARG A 229 16.03 -0.39 5.98
CA ARG A 229 15.91 0.90 5.29
C ARG A 229 16.16 2.04 6.29
N LYS A 230 17.03 2.97 5.94
CA LYS A 230 17.36 4.13 6.77
C LYS A 230 16.32 5.24 6.63
N SER A 231 16.19 6.05 7.69
CA SER A 231 15.35 7.26 7.69
C SER A 231 15.65 8.14 6.48
N GLY A 232 14.63 8.54 5.75
CA GLY A 232 14.77 9.40 4.56
C GLY A 232 15.06 8.69 3.25
N GLN A 233 15.44 7.42 3.24
CA GLN A 233 15.63 6.68 1.98
C GLN A 233 14.31 6.55 1.22
N PRO A 234 14.31 6.73 -0.12
CA PRO A 234 13.13 6.55 -0.95
C PRO A 234 12.51 5.16 -0.82
N PHE A 235 11.21 5.05 -1.09
CA PHE A 235 10.56 3.76 -1.30
C PHE A 235 10.75 3.29 -2.74
N ALA A 236 10.58 1.99 -2.98
CA ALA A 236 10.42 1.47 -4.32
C ALA A 236 9.06 1.91 -4.92
N PRO A 237 8.98 2.13 -6.25
CA PRO A 237 7.73 2.52 -6.90
C PRO A 237 6.76 1.32 -6.98
N GLY A 238 5.47 1.60 -6.76
CA GLY A 238 4.41 0.60 -6.90
C GLY A 238 4.65 -0.67 -6.09
N ALA A 239 4.61 -1.81 -6.75
CA ALA A 239 4.88 -3.12 -6.19
C ALA A 239 6.32 -3.59 -6.37
N ASN A 240 7.23 -2.73 -6.81
CA ASN A 240 8.63 -3.10 -6.98
C ASN A 240 9.28 -3.52 -5.64
N PRO A 241 10.20 -4.50 -5.66
CA PRO A 241 11.08 -4.72 -4.53
C PRO A 241 11.96 -3.48 -4.28
N MET A 242 12.44 -3.31 -3.07
CA MET A 242 13.39 -2.27 -2.75
C MET A 242 14.71 -2.50 -3.50
N HIS A 243 15.34 -1.41 -3.92
CA HIS A 243 16.57 -1.45 -4.71
C HIS A 243 17.64 -2.36 -4.08
N ASN A 244 18.23 -3.23 -4.90
CA ASN A 244 19.20 -4.26 -4.52
C ASN A 244 18.68 -5.36 -3.55
N ARG A 245 17.36 -5.51 -3.40
CA ARG A 245 16.78 -6.61 -2.61
C ARG A 245 16.50 -7.87 -3.44
N GLU A 246 16.15 -7.68 -4.71
CA GLU A 246 16.02 -8.77 -5.69
C GLU A 246 17.40 -9.35 -6.00
N LYS A 247 17.55 -10.66 -5.79
CA LYS A 247 18.80 -11.41 -6.02
C LYS A 247 18.64 -12.57 -7.00
N HIS A 248 17.40 -12.99 -7.24
CA HIS A 248 17.09 -14.15 -8.08
C HIS A 248 16.70 -13.76 -9.52
N GLY A 249 16.93 -12.50 -9.90
CA GLY A 249 16.72 -12.02 -11.27
C GLY A 249 15.29 -11.56 -11.55
N ALA A 250 15.09 -11.11 -12.80
CA ALA A 250 13.86 -10.46 -13.24
C ALA A 250 12.62 -11.34 -13.11
N LEU A 251 12.72 -12.62 -13.50
CA LEU A 251 11.58 -13.53 -13.45
C LEU A 251 11.09 -13.75 -12.02
N ALA A 252 12.00 -13.94 -11.06
CA ALA A 252 11.62 -14.08 -9.66
C ALA A 252 10.95 -12.81 -9.11
N SER A 253 11.45 -11.63 -9.52
CA SER A 253 10.82 -10.35 -9.14
C SER A 253 9.40 -10.22 -9.70
N LEU A 254 9.20 -10.56 -10.95
CA LEU A 254 7.88 -10.55 -11.59
C LEU A 254 6.94 -11.59 -10.96
N ASN A 255 7.43 -12.78 -10.64
CA ASN A 255 6.65 -13.82 -9.96
C ASN A 255 6.15 -13.36 -8.59
N SER A 256 6.99 -12.73 -7.76
CA SER A 256 6.55 -12.17 -6.47
C SER A 256 5.42 -11.16 -6.64
N ILE A 257 5.52 -10.28 -7.65
CA ILE A 257 4.52 -9.25 -7.91
C ILE A 257 3.22 -9.87 -8.44
N SER A 258 3.30 -10.86 -9.32
CA SER A 258 2.13 -11.53 -9.91
C SER A 258 1.29 -12.31 -8.89
N LYS A 259 1.86 -12.68 -7.75
CA LYS A 259 1.13 -13.32 -6.64
C LYS A 259 0.19 -12.36 -5.90
N LEU A 260 0.34 -11.03 -6.06
CA LEU A 260 -0.60 -10.06 -5.48
C LEU A 260 -1.97 -10.22 -6.14
N LYS A 261 -3.01 -10.37 -5.30
CA LYS A 261 -4.36 -10.63 -5.80
C LYS A 261 -4.98 -9.39 -6.43
N TYR A 262 -5.27 -9.45 -7.72
CA TYR A 262 -5.92 -8.36 -8.44
C TYR A 262 -7.34 -8.08 -7.89
N SER A 263 -8.05 -9.10 -7.42
CA SER A 263 -9.34 -8.94 -6.74
C SER A 263 -9.30 -8.03 -5.51
N ASP A 264 -8.16 -7.94 -4.84
CA ASP A 264 -7.95 -7.00 -3.74
C ASP A 264 -7.47 -5.62 -4.23
N CYS A 265 -6.78 -5.57 -5.38
CA CYS A 265 -6.14 -4.38 -5.94
C CYS A 265 -6.74 -3.98 -7.30
N ARG A 266 -8.06 -3.89 -7.42
CA ARG A 266 -8.78 -3.59 -8.67
C ARG A 266 -8.43 -2.24 -9.30
N ASP A 267 -7.85 -1.31 -8.56
CA ASP A 267 -7.34 -0.05 -9.09
C ASP A 267 -5.92 -0.18 -9.70
N GLY A 268 -5.35 -1.36 -9.64
CA GLY A 268 -4.13 -1.72 -10.35
C GLY A 268 -2.90 -1.91 -9.48
N ILE A 269 -1.96 -2.65 -10.06
CA ILE A 269 -0.65 -2.96 -9.47
C ILE A 269 0.39 -2.54 -10.49
N SER A 270 1.25 -1.56 -10.15
CA SER A 270 2.32 -1.13 -11.04
C SER A 270 3.64 -1.80 -10.73
N ASN A 271 4.35 -2.16 -11.77
CA ASN A 271 5.74 -2.56 -11.73
C ASN A 271 6.54 -1.78 -12.76
N THR A 272 7.64 -1.18 -12.34
CA THR A 272 8.59 -0.49 -13.24
C THR A 272 9.79 -1.37 -13.42
N PHE A 273 10.01 -1.84 -14.63
CA PHE A 273 11.14 -2.69 -14.99
C PHE A 273 12.06 -1.95 -15.94
N SER A 274 13.35 -1.84 -15.60
CA SER A 274 14.37 -1.19 -16.44
C SER A 274 15.35 -2.23 -16.99
N ILE A 275 15.54 -2.23 -18.30
CA ILE A 275 16.56 -3.03 -18.97
C ILE A 275 17.59 -2.09 -19.57
N THR A 276 18.86 -2.28 -19.23
CA THR A 276 19.96 -1.61 -19.90
C THR A 276 20.42 -2.49 -21.04
N PRO A 277 20.28 -2.10 -22.31
CA PRO A 277 20.83 -2.86 -23.43
C PRO A 277 22.36 -2.91 -23.33
N ASN A 278 22.95 -4.07 -23.61
CA ASN A 278 24.40 -4.21 -23.74
C ASN A 278 24.88 -3.66 -25.09
#